data_8352504689e6505cb66820f548c0c1cd
#
_entry.id   8352504689e6505cb66820f548c0c1cd
#
_cell.length_a   1.000
_cell.length_b   1.000
_cell.length_c   1.000
_cell.angle_alpha   90.00
_cell.angle_beta   90.00
_cell.angle_gamma   90.00
#
_symmetry.space_group_name_H-M   'P 1'
#
loop_
_entity.id
_entity.type
_entity.pdbx_description
1 polymer ?
#
loop_
_entity_poly.entity_id
_entity_poly.type
_entity_poly.pdbx_seq_one_letter_code
_entity_poly.pdbx_strand_id
1 'polypeptide(L)'
;AIDTLEIIKHTFDVENVSFVLITNTQQLKASINHCYGQAVDAQRYLDKFVKFRFELSPKFERNSNLPILAASNHFFKLAEDKNCLPNKYLVSSYFRKAIDHLIQHQDLSLREIETLVLHMQIVQTLSNAETFTNQTYIGGILLRLIGVMLVCYRPELIIQIKKGTIDAKLLGEFLGVEKTPFLEEGGSTRPEVFEFVMAILAKDCNKNIEDYRVSVEQERKWDSYIRHYEFMDGMPHDKRAIAQIIKTANIMAFE
;
A
#
# COMPACT_ATOMS: atom_id res chain seq x y z
N ALA A 1 23.91 11.38 16.28
CA ALA A 1 23.17 12.55 15.78
C ALA A 1 23.47 13.80 16.59
N ILE A 2 23.38 13.76 17.93
CA ILE A 2 23.61 14.94 18.80
C ILE A 2 25.08 15.32 18.78
N ASP A 3 25.99 14.37 18.95
CA ASP A 3 27.43 14.59 18.85
C ASP A 3 27.81 15.22 17.49
N THR A 4 27.14 14.79 16.44
CA THR A 4 27.31 15.38 15.11
C THR A 4 26.87 16.84 15.07
N LEU A 5 25.72 17.20 15.69
CA LEU A 5 25.27 18.57 15.77
C LEU A 5 26.22 19.44 16.57
N GLU A 6 26.81 18.92 17.65
CA GLU A 6 27.79 19.66 18.44
C GLU A 6 29.11 19.87 17.69
N ILE A 7 29.57 18.86 16.96
CA ILE A 7 30.76 18.99 16.10
C ILE A 7 30.52 20.01 14.98
N ILE A 8 29.35 19.96 14.34
CA ILE A 8 29.00 20.87 13.23
C ILE A 8 28.77 22.29 13.73
N LYS A 9 28.38 22.49 15.01
CA LYS A 9 28.13 23.81 15.61
C LYS A 9 29.27 24.80 15.34
N HIS A 10 30.50 24.36 15.43
CA HIS A 10 31.68 25.19 15.20
C HIS A 10 31.99 25.42 13.72
N THR A 11 31.33 24.69 12.82
CA THR A 11 31.50 24.82 11.36
C THR A 11 30.35 25.62 10.72
N PHE A 12 29.28 25.95 11.46
CA PHE A 12 28.14 26.71 10.91
C PHE A 12 28.46 28.19 10.62
N ASP A 13 29.54 28.73 11.15
CA ASP A 13 29.95 30.13 10.96
C ASP A 13 30.99 30.32 9.85
N VAL A 14 31.18 29.35 8.96
CA VAL A 14 32.07 29.47 7.81
C VAL A 14 31.38 30.32 6.73
N GLU A 15 32.05 31.41 6.34
CA GLU A 15 31.54 32.33 5.31
C GLU A 15 31.30 31.61 3.98
N ASN A 16 30.16 31.86 3.35
CA ASN A 16 29.73 31.25 2.07
C ASN A 16 29.50 29.73 2.09
N VAL A 17 29.32 29.14 3.27
CA VAL A 17 28.93 27.73 3.42
C VAL A 17 27.53 27.64 4.00
N SER A 18 26.66 26.91 3.29
CA SER A 18 25.31 26.57 3.77
C SER A 18 25.22 25.09 4.09
N PHE A 19 24.70 24.78 5.27
CA PHE A 19 24.46 23.41 5.70
C PHE A 19 22.98 23.05 5.54
N VAL A 20 22.71 21.89 4.96
CA VAL A 20 21.35 21.31 4.88
C VAL A 20 21.31 20.09 5.76
N LEU A 21 20.50 20.13 6.81
CA LEU A 21 20.29 19.02 7.74
C LEU A 21 19.04 18.24 7.32
N ILE A 22 19.23 17.03 6.80
CA ILE A 22 18.14 16.12 6.45
C ILE A 22 17.89 15.21 7.65
N THR A 23 16.74 15.37 8.31
CA THR A 23 16.45 14.65 9.56
C THR A 23 14.95 14.46 9.77
N ASN A 24 14.59 13.43 10.53
CA ASN A 24 13.28 13.35 11.15
C ASN A 24 13.28 14.23 12.41
N THR A 25 12.57 15.35 12.35
CA THR A 25 12.55 16.36 13.43
C THR A 25 12.03 15.78 14.75
N GLN A 26 11.05 14.88 14.72
CA GLN A 26 10.49 14.26 15.94
C GLN A 26 11.52 13.34 16.61
N GLN A 27 12.19 12.48 15.83
CA GLN A 27 13.23 11.61 16.34
C GLN A 27 14.43 12.41 16.86
N LEU A 28 14.79 13.50 16.18
CA LEU A 28 15.87 14.35 16.63
C LEU A 28 15.55 15.02 17.96
N LYS A 29 14.32 15.53 18.14
CA LYS A 29 13.84 16.09 19.43
C LYS A 29 13.83 15.03 20.53
N ALA A 30 13.34 13.82 20.24
CA ALA A 30 13.37 12.70 21.17
C ALA A 30 14.79 12.35 21.61
N SER A 31 15.75 12.36 20.67
CA SER A 31 17.17 12.13 20.96
C SER A 31 17.76 13.23 21.85
N ILE A 32 17.42 14.50 21.61
CA ILE A 32 17.84 15.63 22.44
C ILE A 32 17.30 15.45 23.86
N ASN A 33 16.01 15.16 24.02
CA ASN A 33 15.41 14.94 25.32
C ASN A 33 15.97 13.71 26.04
N HIS A 34 16.38 12.69 25.31
CA HIS A 34 17.04 11.52 25.88
C HIS A 34 18.44 11.87 26.43
N CYS A 35 19.21 12.69 25.72
CA CYS A 35 20.58 13.02 26.11
C CYS A 35 20.65 14.11 27.19
N TYR A 36 19.79 15.13 27.12
CA TYR A 36 19.86 16.30 27.99
C TYR A 36 18.73 16.35 29.05
N GLY A 37 17.83 15.37 29.04
CA GLY A 37 16.70 15.26 29.95
C GLY A 37 15.42 15.91 29.41
N GLN A 38 14.28 15.44 29.92
CA GLN A 38 12.93 15.85 29.46
C GLN A 38 12.63 17.34 29.79
N ALA A 39 13.37 17.97 30.70
CA ALA A 39 13.21 19.38 31.02
C ALA A 39 13.78 20.34 29.96
N VAL A 40 14.56 19.81 29.00
CA VAL A 40 15.15 20.61 27.93
C VAL A 40 14.12 20.81 26.82
N ASP A 41 13.88 22.07 26.45
CA ASP A 41 13.12 22.39 25.24
C ASP A 41 13.96 22.07 23.99
N ALA A 42 13.74 20.86 23.46
CA ALA A 42 14.45 20.37 22.28
C ALA A 42 14.24 21.27 21.05
N GLN A 43 13.09 21.95 20.96
CA GLN A 43 12.81 22.89 19.88
C GLN A 43 13.73 24.11 19.99
N ARG A 44 13.79 24.74 21.16
CA ARG A 44 14.71 25.87 21.41
C ARG A 44 16.17 25.50 21.22
N TYR A 45 16.52 24.26 21.56
CA TYR A 45 17.88 23.77 21.32
C TYR A 45 18.20 23.74 19.82
N LEU A 46 17.29 23.22 19.01
CA LEU A 46 17.46 23.15 17.55
C LEU A 46 17.45 24.53 16.87
N ASP A 47 16.68 25.50 17.41
CA ASP A 47 16.59 26.86 16.87
C ASP A 47 17.93 27.63 16.93
N LYS A 48 18.87 27.16 17.75
CA LYS A 48 20.23 27.73 17.80
C LYS A 48 21.04 27.41 16.54
N PHE A 49 20.70 26.32 15.83
CA PHE A 49 21.46 25.81 14.69
C PHE A 49 20.69 25.95 13.36
N VAL A 50 19.37 25.84 13.41
CA VAL A 50 18.52 25.76 12.23
C VAL A 50 17.69 27.03 12.09
N LYS A 51 18.09 27.89 11.16
CA LYS A 51 17.40 29.17 10.88
C LYS A 51 16.15 28.99 10.03
N PHE A 52 16.16 27.99 9.15
CA PHE A 52 15.04 27.70 8.24
C PHE A 52 14.71 26.22 8.31
N ARG A 53 13.42 25.90 8.21
CA ARG A 53 12.91 24.54 8.17
C ARG A 53 11.99 24.39 6.99
N PHE A 54 12.18 23.31 6.27
CA PHE A 54 11.30 22.89 5.18
C PHE A 54 10.80 21.49 5.50
N GLU A 55 9.50 21.29 5.37
CA GLU A 55 8.92 19.98 5.43
C GLU A 55 8.64 19.53 3.99
N LEU A 56 9.15 18.35 3.63
CA LEU A 56 8.84 17.75 2.34
C LEU A 56 7.43 17.19 2.40
N SER A 57 6.54 17.75 1.60
CA SER A 57 5.17 17.22 1.48
C SER A 57 5.21 15.79 0.92
N PRO A 58 4.43 14.84 1.49
CA PRO A 58 4.22 13.52 0.89
C PRO A 58 3.45 13.60 -0.43
N LYS A 59 2.85 14.75 -0.75
CA LYS A 59 2.12 15.03 -1.99
C LYS A 59 2.81 16.16 -2.75
N PHE A 60 2.93 16.01 -4.06
CA PHE A 60 3.45 17.05 -4.95
C PHE A 60 2.55 17.20 -6.18
N GLU A 61 2.53 18.39 -6.77
CA GLU A 61 1.80 18.68 -8.00
C GLU A 61 2.76 18.56 -9.20
N ARG A 62 2.33 17.83 -10.22
CA ARG A 62 3.06 17.70 -11.47
C ARG A 62 2.12 18.10 -12.61
N ASN A 63 2.17 19.35 -13.07
CA ASN A 63 1.46 19.87 -14.25
C ASN A 63 -0.02 19.44 -14.45
N SER A 64 -0.59 18.73 -13.48
CA SER A 64 -1.98 18.29 -13.41
C SER A 64 -2.53 18.75 -12.07
N ASN A 65 -3.76 19.24 -12.04
CA ASN A 65 -4.39 19.78 -10.84
C ASN A 65 -4.66 18.74 -9.73
N LEU A 66 -4.12 17.53 -9.86
CA LEU A 66 -4.28 16.45 -8.88
C LEU A 66 -2.96 16.18 -8.17
N PRO A 67 -2.94 16.22 -6.83
CA PRO A 67 -1.74 15.92 -6.06
C PRO A 67 -1.36 14.44 -6.23
N ILE A 68 -0.07 14.19 -6.46
CA ILE A 68 0.50 12.85 -6.59
C ILE A 68 1.18 12.50 -5.27
N LEU A 69 0.90 11.29 -4.75
CA LEU A 69 1.63 10.76 -3.61
C LEU A 69 3.06 10.40 -4.02
N ALA A 70 4.04 10.90 -3.27
CA ALA A 70 5.45 10.59 -3.50
C ALA A 70 5.72 9.08 -3.43
N ALA A 71 5.12 8.39 -2.46
CA ALA A 71 5.21 6.95 -2.28
C ALA A 71 4.64 6.17 -3.48
N SER A 72 3.49 6.59 -4.01
CA SER A 72 2.90 6.00 -5.22
C SER A 72 3.80 6.18 -6.45
N ASN A 73 4.29 7.40 -6.67
CA ASN A 73 5.19 7.65 -7.79
C ASN A 73 6.48 6.81 -7.68
N HIS A 74 6.99 6.67 -6.47
CA HIS A 74 8.16 5.84 -6.19
C HIS A 74 7.88 4.35 -6.47
N PHE A 75 6.71 3.84 -6.05
CA PHE A 75 6.27 2.48 -6.37
C PHE A 75 6.27 2.21 -7.88
N PHE A 76 5.62 3.06 -8.67
CA PHE A 76 5.52 2.85 -10.12
C PHE A 76 6.88 2.93 -10.81
N LYS A 77 7.73 3.86 -10.39
CA LYS A 77 9.10 3.98 -10.92
C LYS A 77 9.92 2.73 -10.60
N LEU A 78 9.90 2.25 -9.36
CA LEU A 78 10.63 1.04 -8.98
C LEU A 78 10.06 -0.20 -9.66
N ALA A 79 8.73 -0.32 -9.77
CA ALA A 79 8.10 -1.45 -10.44
C ALA A 79 8.45 -1.53 -11.93
N GLU A 80 8.60 -0.37 -12.60
CA GLU A 80 9.11 -0.24 -13.96
C GLU A 80 10.58 -0.62 -14.05
N ASP A 81 11.45 0.01 -13.26
CA ASP A 81 12.90 -0.21 -13.24
C ASP A 81 13.26 -1.69 -12.95
N LYS A 82 12.46 -2.36 -12.14
CA LYS A 82 12.65 -3.77 -11.75
C LYS A 82 11.89 -4.77 -12.62
N ASN A 83 11.11 -4.31 -13.60
CA ASN A 83 10.27 -5.14 -14.46
C ASN A 83 9.37 -6.12 -13.69
N CYS A 84 8.88 -5.72 -12.51
CA CYS A 84 8.06 -6.61 -11.68
C CYS A 84 6.56 -6.51 -11.96
N LEU A 85 6.15 -5.57 -12.82
CA LEU A 85 4.78 -5.42 -13.32
C LEU A 85 4.76 -5.22 -14.83
N PRO A 86 3.80 -5.83 -15.55
CA PRO A 86 3.58 -5.58 -16.96
C PRO A 86 3.23 -4.11 -17.26
N ASN A 87 3.71 -3.60 -18.38
CA ASN A 87 3.58 -2.20 -18.77
C ASN A 87 2.11 -1.72 -18.84
N LYS A 88 1.18 -2.60 -19.25
CA LYS A 88 -0.26 -2.26 -19.27
C LYS A 88 -0.81 -1.82 -17.91
N TYR A 89 -0.26 -2.31 -16.79
CA TYR A 89 -0.67 -1.89 -15.43
C TYR A 89 0.03 -0.61 -14.99
N LEU A 90 1.29 -0.40 -15.40
CA LEU A 90 2.03 0.82 -15.11
C LEU A 90 1.37 2.05 -15.72
N VAL A 91 0.74 1.91 -16.89
CA VAL A 91 0.04 3.00 -17.59
C VAL A 91 -1.46 3.09 -17.26
N SER A 92 -2.03 2.07 -16.62
CA SER A 92 -3.47 2.03 -16.28
C SER A 92 -3.81 3.02 -15.18
N SER A 93 -4.66 4.00 -15.48
CA SER A 93 -5.16 4.95 -14.49
C SER A 93 -5.98 4.27 -13.38
N TYR A 94 -6.70 3.20 -13.72
CA TYR A 94 -7.51 2.44 -12.78
C TYR A 94 -6.64 1.66 -11.79
N PHE A 95 -5.59 1.00 -12.28
CA PHE A 95 -4.61 0.31 -11.43
C PHE A 95 -3.85 1.32 -10.56
N ARG A 96 -3.48 2.47 -11.12
CA ARG A 96 -2.80 3.52 -10.36
C ARG A 96 -3.65 4.02 -9.20
N LYS A 97 -4.94 4.29 -9.40
CA LYS A 97 -5.86 4.67 -8.32
C LYS A 97 -5.94 3.63 -7.22
N ALA A 98 -5.95 2.33 -7.58
CA ALA A 98 -5.93 1.25 -6.60
C ALA A 98 -4.65 1.26 -5.74
N ILE A 99 -3.49 1.42 -6.38
CA ILE A 99 -2.22 1.51 -5.66
C ILE A 99 -2.16 2.76 -4.77
N ASP A 100 -2.60 3.91 -5.27
CA ASP A 100 -2.67 5.16 -4.51
C ASP A 100 -3.53 4.97 -3.25
N HIS A 101 -4.69 4.33 -3.38
CA HIS A 101 -5.56 4.03 -2.26
C HIS A 101 -4.88 3.14 -1.21
N LEU A 102 -4.27 2.01 -1.62
CA LEU A 102 -3.59 1.10 -0.69
C LEU A 102 -2.42 1.78 0.03
N ILE A 103 -1.59 2.49 -0.70
CA ILE A 103 -0.43 3.19 -0.15
C ILE A 103 -0.88 4.24 0.86
N GLN A 104 -1.92 5.02 0.53
CA GLN A 104 -2.45 6.05 1.41
C GLN A 104 -3.15 5.44 2.63
N HIS A 105 -3.96 4.40 2.44
CA HIS A 105 -4.70 3.77 3.52
C HIS A 105 -3.78 3.06 4.52
N GLN A 106 -2.71 2.42 4.02
CA GLN A 106 -1.71 1.75 4.85
C GLN A 106 -0.60 2.70 5.34
N ASP A 107 -0.65 3.99 4.97
CA ASP A 107 0.36 5.01 5.30
C ASP A 107 1.81 4.57 5.02
N LEU A 108 2.02 3.94 3.84
CA LEU A 108 3.30 3.34 3.50
C LEU A 108 4.37 4.41 3.22
N SER A 109 5.48 4.31 3.93
CA SER A 109 6.68 5.11 3.71
C SER A 109 7.43 4.68 2.43
N LEU A 110 8.35 5.53 1.94
CA LEU A 110 9.19 5.20 0.77
C LEU A 110 10.00 3.91 0.99
N ARG A 111 10.50 3.68 2.20
CA ARG A 111 11.25 2.46 2.55
C ARG A 111 10.38 1.20 2.52
N GLU A 112 9.13 1.31 2.97
CA GLU A 112 8.18 0.20 2.89
C GLU A 112 7.81 -0.08 1.43
N ILE A 113 7.69 0.94 0.59
CA ILE A 113 7.52 0.76 -0.86
C ILE A 113 8.71 0.03 -1.49
N GLU A 114 9.94 0.37 -1.13
CA GLU A 114 11.13 -0.34 -1.61
C GLU A 114 11.10 -1.82 -1.19
N THR A 115 10.72 -2.09 0.05
CA THR A 115 10.54 -3.44 0.58
C THR A 115 9.44 -4.19 -0.18
N LEU A 116 8.29 -3.56 -0.42
CA LEU A 116 7.19 -4.15 -1.17
C LEU A 116 7.62 -4.55 -2.59
N VAL A 117 8.26 -3.64 -3.31
CA VAL A 117 8.72 -3.91 -4.69
C VAL A 117 9.80 -4.99 -4.71
N LEU A 118 10.71 -5.02 -3.73
CA LEU A 118 11.68 -6.11 -3.58
C LEU A 118 10.97 -7.47 -3.41
N HIS A 119 9.95 -7.55 -2.57
CA HIS A 119 9.20 -8.80 -2.37
C HIS A 119 8.41 -9.20 -3.63
N MET A 120 7.83 -8.23 -4.35
CA MET A 120 7.22 -8.50 -5.65
C MET A 120 8.23 -9.09 -6.64
N GLN A 121 9.45 -8.57 -6.68
CA GLN A 121 10.53 -9.08 -7.52
C GLN A 121 10.92 -10.50 -7.12
N ILE A 122 11.03 -10.80 -5.82
CA ILE A 122 11.29 -12.15 -5.32
C ILE A 122 10.18 -13.11 -5.76
N VAL A 123 8.92 -12.75 -5.55
CA VAL A 123 7.77 -13.56 -5.97
C VAL A 123 7.80 -13.82 -7.49
N GLN A 124 8.10 -12.79 -8.27
CA GLN A 124 8.20 -12.91 -9.74
C GLN A 124 9.32 -13.86 -10.14
N THR A 125 10.47 -13.79 -9.47
CA THR A 125 11.61 -14.68 -9.73
C THR A 125 11.30 -16.12 -9.34
N LEU A 126 10.76 -16.33 -8.13
CA LEU A 126 10.46 -17.69 -7.62
C LEU A 126 9.29 -18.36 -8.36
N SER A 127 8.41 -17.58 -8.98
CA SER A 127 7.30 -18.10 -9.80
C SER A 127 7.64 -18.25 -11.28
N ASN A 128 8.91 -18.17 -11.68
CA ASN A 128 9.33 -18.17 -13.09
C ASN A 128 8.56 -17.14 -13.94
N ALA A 129 8.37 -15.94 -13.40
CA ALA A 129 7.63 -14.84 -14.01
C ALA A 129 6.13 -15.09 -14.27
N GLU A 130 5.52 -16.10 -13.62
CA GLU A 130 4.11 -16.42 -13.81
C GLU A 130 3.15 -15.60 -12.96
N THR A 131 3.63 -14.95 -11.88
CA THR A 131 2.75 -14.29 -10.92
C THR A 131 2.19 -12.98 -11.47
N PHE A 132 3.03 -12.10 -12.01
CA PHE A 132 2.61 -10.81 -12.55
C PHE A 132 2.80 -10.82 -14.08
N THR A 133 1.84 -11.35 -14.83
CA THR A 133 1.95 -11.51 -16.28
C THR A 133 0.97 -10.62 -17.04
N ASN A 134 1.23 -10.44 -18.34
CA ASN A 134 0.33 -9.73 -19.24
C ASN A 134 -1.02 -10.46 -19.44
N GLN A 135 -1.08 -11.75 -19.19
CA GLN A 135 -2.30 -12.57 -19.33
C GLN A 135 -3.20 -12.49 -18.09
N THR A 136 -2.72 -11.92 -16.98
CA THR A 136 -3.50 -11.79 -15.75
C THR A 136 -4.38 -10.54 -15.84
N TYR A 137 -5.63 -10.63 -15.39
CA TYR A 137 -6.53 -9.49 -15.29
C TYR A 137 -6.22 -8.64 -14.07
N ILE A 138 -6.76 -7.42 -14.03
CA ILE A 138 -6.43 -6.44 -12.99
C ILE A 138 -6.77 -6.94 -11.58
N GLY A 139 -7.93 -7.60 -11.42
CA GLY A 139 -8.31 -8.19 -10.13
C GLY A 139 -7.34 -9.28 -9.67
N GLY A 140 -6.89 -10.13 -10.59
CA GLY A 140 -5.89 -11.16 -10.29
C GLY A 140 -4.54 -10.58 -9.86
N ILE A 141 -4.07 -9.53 -10.51
CA ILE A 141 -2.85 -8.81 -10.12
C ILE A 141 -3.00 -8.18 -8.73
N LEU A 142 -4.14 -7.53 -8.48
CA LEU A 142 -4.42 -6.92 -7.18
C LEU A 142 -4.48 -7.96 -6.05
N LEU A 143 -5.15 -9.09 -6.25
CA LEU A 143 -5.17 -10.17 -5.25
C LEU A 143 -3.78 -10.71 -4.94
N ARG A 144 -2.93 -10.86 -5.94
CA ARG A 144 -1.54 -11.29 -5.75
C ARG A 144 -0.69 -10.24 -5.04
N LEU A 145 -0.88 -8.97 -5.39
CA LEU A 145 -0.24 -7.84 -4.70
C LEU A 145 -0.69 -7.76 -3.23
N ILE A 146 -2.00 -7.92 -2.98
CA ILE A 146 -2.54 -8.02 -1.61
C ILE A 146 -1.85 -9.17 -0.86
N GLY A 147 -1.65 -10.31 -1.50
CA GLY A 147 -0.91 -11.44 -0.91
C GLY A 147 0.51 -11.05 -0.50
N VAL A 148 1.25 -10.35 -1.35
CA VAL A 148 2.59 -9.83 -1.01
C VAL A 148 2.52 -8.85 0.15
N MET A 149 1.60 -7.88 0.11
CA MET A 149 1.44 -6.87 1.16
C MET A 149 1.06 -7.49 2.51
N LEU A 150 0.16 -8.47 2.52
CA LEU A 150 -0.20 -9.17 3.75
C LEU A 150 0.99 -9.91 4.36
N VAL A 151 1.83 -10.56 3.55
CA VAL A 151 3.05 -11.20 4.07
C VAL A 151 4.01 -10.16 4.65
N CYS A 152 4.17 -9.02 3.99
CA CYS A 152 5.10 -7.97 4.44
C CYS A 152 4.64 -7.24 5.70
N TYR A 153 3.34 -6.94 5.81
CA TYR A 153 2.84 -5.97 6.80
C TYR A 153 1.84 -6.57 7.80
N ARG A 154 1.15 -7.67 7.47
CA ARG A 154 0.12 -8.29 8.30
C ARG A 154 0.20 -9.83 8.22
N PRO A 155 1.35 -10.43 8.57
CA PRO A 155 1.56 -11.88 8.46
C PRO A 155 0.57 -12.69 9.29
N GLU A 156 0.02 -12.12 10.36
CA GLU A 156 -1.01 -12.76 11.18
C GLU A 156 -2.31 -13.01 10.39
N LEU A 157 -2.65 -12.15 9.42
CA LEU A 157 -3.82 -12.35 8.57
C LEU A 157 -3.59 -13.49 7.57
N ILE A 158 -2.37 -13.65 7.07
CA ILE A 158 -2.03 -14.79 6.20
C ILE A 158 -2.22 -16.13 6.93
N ILE A 159 -1.85 -16.20 8.20
CA ILE A 159 -2.06 -17.40 9.03
C ILE A 159 -3.56 -17.72 9.14
N GLN A 160 -4.40 -16.71 9.37
CA GLN A 160 -5.85 -16.88 9.44
C GLN A 160 -6.44 -17.29 8.09
N ILE A 161 -5.99 -16.70 7.00
CA ILE A 161 -6.37 -17.04 5.62
C ILE A 161 -6.04 -18.51 5.34
N LYS A 162 -4.82 -18.96 5.63
CA LYS A 162 -4.41 -20.36 5.45
C LYS A 162 -5.24 -21.35 6.26
N LYS A 163 -5.68 -20.95 7.46
CA LYS A 163 -6.56 -21.75 8.33
C LYS A 163 -8.05 -21.68 7.94
N GLY A 164 -8.43 -20.81 7.00
CA GLY A 164 -9.83 -20.57 6.63
C GLY A 164 -10.64 -19.90 7.74
N THR A 165 -9.99 -19.19 8.66
CA THR A 165 -10.61 -18.52 9.81
C THR A 165 -10.63 -16.99 9.67
N ILE A 166 -10.20 -16.47 8.53
CA ILE A 166 -10.15 -15.02 8.30
C ILE A 166 -11.56 -14.43 8.29
N ASP A 167 -11.68 -13.29 8.98
CA ASP A 167 -12.88 -12.50 9.00
C ASP A 167 -12.85 -11.45 7.87
N ALA A 168 -13.99 -11.26 7.20
CA ALA A 168 -14.15 -10.23 6.16
C ALA A 168 -13.84 -8.83 6.69
N LYS A 169 -14.16 -8.53 7.96
CA LYS A 169 -13.87 -7.24 8.58
C LYS A 169 -12.38 -6.94 8.62
N LEU A 170 -11.55 -7.89 9.00
CA LEU A 170 -10.10 -7.71 9.07
C LEU A 170 -9.48 -7.44 7.68
N LEU A 171 -10.02 -8.11 6.64
CA LEU A 171 -9.62 -7.81 5.26
C LEU A 171 -10.14 -6.46 4.78
N GLY A 172 -11.38 -6.11 5.14
CA GLY A 172 -11.96 -4.81 4.84
C GLY A 172 -11.18 -3.67 5.48
N GLU A 173 -10.82 -3.79 6.75
CA GLU A 173 -9.95 -2.84 7.46
C GLU A 173 -8.59 -2.70 6.78
N PHE A 174 -8.00 -3.82 6.34
CA PHE A 174 -6.74 -3.78 5.58
C PHE A 174 -6.88 -3.11 4.23
N LEU A 175 -7.99 -3.30 3.52
CA LEU A 175 -8.23 -2.73 2.19
C LEU A 175 -8.85 -1.33 2.21
N GLY A 176 -9.24 -0.82 3.37
CA GLY A 176 -9.94 0.46 3.49
C GLY A 176 -11.39 0.41 3.00
N VAL A 177 -12.05 -0.74 3.16
CA VAL A 177 -13.46 -0.97 2.77
C VAL A 177 -14.25 -1.36 4.01
N GLU A 178 -15.06 -0.46 4.52
CA GLU A 178 -15.82 -0.68 5.78
C GLU A 178 -16.97 -1.66 5.62
N LYS A 179 -17.59 -1.69 4.43
CA LYS A 179 -18.72 -2.57 4.10
C LYS A 179 -18.78 -2.85 2.61
N THR A 180 -19.46 -3.93 2.22
CA THR A 180 -19.78 -4.17 0.79
C THR A 180 -20.85 -3.16 0.35
N PRO A 181 -20.58 -2.31 -0.66
CA PRO A 181 -21.53 -1.30 -1.11
C PRO A 181 -22.81 -1.92 -1.69
N PHE A 182 -23.91 -1.21 -1.51
CA PHE A 182 -25.18 -1.56 -2.13
C PHE A 182 -25.19 -1.05 -3.58
N LEU A 183 -25.46 -1.93 -4.54
CA LEU A 183 -25.56 -1.58 -5.96
C LEU A 183 -27.00 -1.21 -6.28
N GLU A 184 -27.23 0.06 -6.64
CA GLU A 184 -28.54 0.56 -7.07
C GLU A 184 -28.87 0.10 -8.50
N GLU A 185 -30.18 -0.04 -8.81
CA GLU A 185 -30.62 -0.30 -10.19
C GLU A 185 -30.43 0.95 -11.04
N GLY A 186 -29.71 0.80 -12.14
CA GLY A 186 -29.43 1.93 -13.05
C GLY A 186 -28.46 2.97 -12.49
N GLY A 187 -27.81 2.70 -11.37
CA GLY A 187 -26.79 3.57 -10.79
C GLY A 187 -25.63 3.80 -11.77
N SER A 188 -25.32 5.06 -12.06
CA SER A 188 -24.22 5.46 -12.95
C SER A 188 -22.85 5.39 -12.27
N THR A 189 -22.82 5.16 -10.96
CA THR A 189 -21.56 5.19 -10.19
C THR A 189 -20.89 3.83 -10.25
N ARG A 190 -19.72 3.80 -10.89
CA ARG A 190 -18.87 2.61 -10.91
C ARG A 190 -18.30 2.38 -9.51
N PRO A 191 -18.41 1.17 -8.94
CA PRO A 191 -17.76 0.84 -7.68
C PRO A 191 -16.25 1.07 -7.72
N GLU A 192 -15.69 1.44 -6.59
CA GLU A 192 -14.24 1.58 -6.43
C GLU A 192 -13.54 0.22 -6.53
N VAL A 193 -12.25 0.24 -6.85
CA VAL A 193 -11.49 -1.00 -7.13
C VAL A 193 -11.54 -1.97 -5.95
N PHE A 194 -11.37 -1.45 -4.72
CA PHE A 194 -11.35 -2.31 -3.54
C PHE A 194 -12.74 -2.76 -3.07
N GLU A 195 -13.79 -2.07 -3.48
CA GLU A 195 -15.15 -2.55 -3.32
C GLU A 195 -15.39 -3.82 -4.14
N PHE A 196 -14.88 -3.87 -5.39
CA PHE A 196 -14.88 -5.10 -6.20
C PHE A 196 -14.07 -6.22 -5.53
N VAL A 197 -12.86 -5.90 -5.07
CA VAL A 197 -11.99 -6.88 -4.40
C VAL A 197 -12.68 -7.43 -3.15
N MET A 198 -13.25 -6.55 -2.32
CA MET A 198 -13.96 -6.97 -1.11
C MET A 198 -15.23 -7.78 -1.40
N ALA A 199 -16.02 -7.40 -2.40
CA ALA A 199 -17.21 -8.16 -2.81
C ALA A 199 -16.86 -9.61 -3.21
N ILE A 200 -15.67 -9.81 -3.82
CA ILE A 200 -15.17 -11.13 -4.18
C ILE A 200 -14.64 -11.87 -2.95
N LEU A 201 -13.81 -11.23 -2.15
CA LEU A 201 -13.17 -11.85 -0.97
C LEU A 201 -14.19 -12.20 0.12
N ALA A 202 -15.22 -11.37 0.32
CA ALA A 202 -16.26 -11.62 1.31
C ALA A 202 -17.03 -12.93 1.07
N LYS A 203 -17.06 -13.45 -0.17
CA LYS A 203 -17.65 -14.74 -0.49
C LYS A 203 -16.85 -15.92 0.08
N ASP A 204 -15.53 -15.73 0.16
CA ASP A 204 -14.58 -16.76 0.61
C ASP A 204 -14.27 -16.66 2.12
N CYS A 205 -14.64 -15.55 2.77
CA CYS A 205 -14.42 -15.32 4.19
C CYS A 205 -15.58 -15.82 5.06
N ASN A 206 -15.34 -15.89 6.38
CA ASN A 206 -16.39 -16.20 7.34
C ASN A 206 -17.44 -15.06 7.37
N LYS A 207 -18.66 -15.38 6.91
CA LYS A 207 -19.74 -14.41 6.62
C LYS A 207 -20.52 -13.94 7.85
N ASN A 208 -20.00 -14.06 9.05
CA ASN A 208 -20.74 -13.74 10.27
C ASN A 208 -20.94 -12.24 10.54
N ILE A 209 -20.43 -11.36 9.68
CA ILE A 209 -20.49 -9.91 9.85
C ILE A 209 -21.49 -9.30 8.86
N GLU A 210 -22.51 -8.62 9.40
CA GLU A 210 -23.59 -8.01 8.63
C GLU A 210 -23.10 -7.00 7.58
N ASP A 211 -22.05 -6.24 7.87
CA ASP A 211 -21.49 -5.21 6.99
C ASP A 211 -21.01 -5.73 5.62
N TYR A 212 -20.60 -7.00 5.56
CA TYR A 212 -20.13 -7.63 4.32
C TYR A 212 -21.09 -8.68 3.77
N ARG A 213 -22.21 -8.87 4.46
CA ARG A 213 -23.26 -9.79 4.01
C ARG A 213 -24.17 -9.08 3.03
N VAL A 214 -24.25 -9.59 1.83
CA VAL A 214 -25.16 -9.08 0.80
C VAL A 214 -26.32 -10.05 0.56
N SER A 215 -27.48 -9.53 0.15
CA SER A 215 -28.59 -10.36 -0.28
C SER A 215 -28.24 -11.14 -1.55
N VAL A 216 -28.98 -12.23 -1.82
CA VAL A 216 -28.80 -13.01 -3.06
C VAL A 216 -28.97 -12.16 -4.31
N GLU A 217 -29.85 -11.16 -4.25
CA GLU A 217 -30.06 -10.21 -5.35
C GLU A 217 -28.81 -9.33 -5.57
N GLN A 218 -28.24 -8.78 -4.49
CA GLN A 218 -27.01 -8.01 -4.55
C GLN A 218 -25.80 -8.85 -5.00
N GLU A 219 -25.72 -10.11 -4.60
CA GLU A 219 -24.69 -11.02 -5.10
C GLU A 219 -24.74 -11.18 -6.62
N ARG A 220 -25.95 -11.33 -7.18
CA ARG A 220 -26.15 -11.40 -8.64
C ARG A 220 -25.76 -10.11 -9.35
N LYS A 221 -26.08 -8.95 -8.77
CA LYS A 221 -25.67 -7.64 -9.29
C LYS A 221 -24.14 -7.53 -9.28
N TRP A 222 -23.49 -7.85 -8.17
CA TRP A 222 -22.03 -7.86 -8.09
C TRP A 222 -21.38 -8.81 -9.11
N ASP A 223 -21.90 -10.01 -9.30
CA ASP A 223 -21.40 -10.96 -10.29
C ASP A 223 -21.55 -10.43 -11.73
N SER A 224 -22.64 -9.71 -12.00
CA SER A 224 -22.85 -9.03 -13.29
C SER A 224 -21.85 -7.90 -13.50
N TYR A 225 -21.61 -7.07 -12.50
CA TYR A 225 -20.63 -5.98 -12.56
C TYR A 225 -19.20 -6.51 -12.74
N ILE A 226 -18.80 -7.53 -11.95
CA ILE A 226 -17.47 -8.15 -12.05
C ILE A 226 -17.21 -8.67 -13.47
N ARG A 227 -18.20 -9.30 -14.09
CA ARG A 227 -18.12 -9.76 -15.48
C ARG A 227 -18.11 -8.59 -16.47
N HIS A 228 -18.99 -7.62 -16.31
CA HIS A 228 -19.11 -6.48 -17.23
C HIS A 228 -17.79 -5.67 -17.30
N TYR A 229 -17.09 -5.51 -16.19
CA TYR A 229 -15.82 -4.79 -16.15
C TYR A 229 -14.60 -5.68 -16.36
N GLU A 230 -14.80 -6.95 -16.76
CA GLU A 230 -13.72 -7.92 -16.99
C GLU A 230 -12.71 -7.97 -15.83
N PHE A 231 -13.19 -7.67 -14.61
CA PHE A 231 -12.31 -7.49 -13.44
C PHE A 231 -11.58 -8.77 -13.06
N MET A 232 -12.25 -9.91 -13.22
CA MET A 232 -11.74 -11.24 -12.91
C MET A 232 -11.79 -12.18 -14.12
N ASP A 233 -11.91 -11.63 -15.33
CA ASP A 233 -12.01 -12.44 -16.54
C ASP A 233 -10.77 -13.31 -16.73
N GLY A 234 -10.94 -14.54 -17.23
CA GLY A 234 -9.86 -15.51 -17.34
C GLY A 234 -9.46 -16.21 -16.04
N MET A 235 -10.04 -15.88 -14.87
CA MET A 235 -9.90 -16.73 -13.69
C MET A 235 -10.85 -17.94 -13.83
N PRO A 236 -10.37 -19.17 -13.57
CA PRO A 236 -11.25 -20.33 -13.48
C PRO A 236 -12.36 -20.08 -12.46
N HIS A 237 -13.61 -20.33 -12.84
CA HIS A 237 -14.80 -20.08 -12.01
C HIS A 237 -14.79 -20.83 -10.67
N ASP A 238 -13.99 -21.87 -10.55
CA ASP A 238 -13.83 -22.74 -9.39
C ASP A 238 -12.68 -22.30 -8.43
N LYS A 239 -11.88 -21.30 -8.80
CA LYS A 239 -10.77 -20.83 -7.95
C LYS A 239 -11.22 -19.65 -7.11
N ARG A 240 -11.31 -19.89 -5.80
CA ARG A 240 -11.57 -18.85 -4.80
C ARG A 240 -10.55 -17.74 -4.90
N ALA A 241 -10.99 -16.49 -4.79
CA ALA A 241 -10.13 -15.31 -4.85
C ALA A 241 -9.03 -15.37 -3.77
N ILE A 242 -9.41 -15.84 -2.58
CA ILE A 242 -8.49 -16.05 -1.46
C ILE A 242 -7.36 -17.04 -1.80
N ALA A 243 -7.59 -17.98 -2.72
CA ALA A 243 -6.56 -18.91 -3.17
C ALA A 243 -5.42 -18.22 -3.94
N GLN A 244 -5.69 -17.08 -4.60
CA GLN A 244 -4.64 -16.28 -5.25
C GLN A 244 -3.73 -15.61 -4.21
N ILE A 245 -4.31 -15.12 -3.13
CA ILE A 245 -3.56 -14.57 -1.98
C ILE A 245 -2.70 -15.67 -1.36
N ILE A 246 -3.28 -16.85 -1.09
CA ILE A 246 -2.56 -18.00 -0.52
C ILE A 246 -1.43 -18.46 -1.43
N LYS A 247 -1.68 -18.58 -2.74
CA LYS A 247 -0.64 -18.99 -3.71
C LYS A 247 0.56 -18.05 -3.65
N THR A 248 0.31 -16.75 -3.65
CA THR A 248 1.37 -15.74 -3.57
C THR A 248 2.10 -15.79 -2.23
N ALA A 249 1.36 -15.91 -1.13
CA ALA A 249 1.94 -16.01 0.20
C ALA A 249 2.79 -17.27 0.38
N ASN A 250 2.42 -18.39 -0.26
CA ASN A 250 3.21 -19.63 -0.19
C ASN A 250 4.53 -19.54 -0.96
N ILE A 251 4.59 -18.74 -2.03
CA ILE A 251 5.85 -18.47 -2.74
C ILE A 251 6.83 -17.73 -1.83
N MET A 252 6.33 -16.87 -0.93
CA MET A 252 7.15 -16.06 -0.02
C MET A 252 7.44 -16.75 1.32
N ALA A 253 6.69 -17.79 1.68
CA ALA A 253 6.91 -18.54 2.91
C ALA A 253 8.12 -19.47 2.71
N PHE A 254 9.24 -19.08 3.28
CA PHE A 254 10.32 -20.03 3.57
C PHE A 254 9.85 -20.86 4.78
N GLU A 255 9.64 -22.15 4.58
CA GLU A 255 9.47 -23.11 5.67
C GLU A 255 10.78 -23.24 6.46
#